data_0087f935f208068655aa4fcdbdbb862a
#
_entry.id   0087f935f208068655aa4fcdbdbb862a
#
_cell.length_a   1.000
_cell.length_b   1.000
_cell.length_c   1.000
_cell.angle_alpha   90.00
_cell.angle_beta   90.00
_cell.angle_gamma   90.00
#
_symmetry.space_group_name_H-M   'P 1'
#
loop_
_entity.id
_entity.type
_entity.pdbx_description
1 polymer ?
#
loop_
_entity_poly.entity_id
_entity_poly.type
_entity_poly.pdbx_seq_one_letter_code
_entity_poly.pdbx_strand_id
1 'polypeptide(L)'
;MTEDNNDIVDIVDNIDIVDYISIYQKAYSIVGDKTPLNTDCGVLCSKICCESEYTDGDRGMFLFPEEERMYDDLPYWVELKPTEIEYAPGKNIILAVCNGKCDRERRPLACRIFPLAGVINTDNKLRIIMDIRGKSMCPIVFAMQVDEIDVSFVKSVTKALKYLLPFREIKAFLQYTDELINEDQTINNMFM
;
A
#
# COMPACT_ATOMS: atom_id res chain seq x y z
N MET A 1 13.07 -20.21 -59.33
CA MET A 1 11.87 -20.43 -58.48
C MET A 1 12.36 -20.26 -57.07
N THR A 2 12.22 -19.06 -56.59
CA THR A 2 12.61 -18.61 -55.27
C THR A 2 11.32 -18.30 -54.54
N GLU A 3 10.93 -19.16 -53.64
CA GLU A 3 9.76 -18.91 -52.76
C GLU A 3 10.19 -18.12 -51.55
N ASP A 4 9.44 -17.05 -51.32
CA ASP A 4 9.59 -16.04 -50.32
C ASP A 4 9.35 -16.60 -48.91
N ASN A 5 10.38 -16.47 -48.09
CA ASN A 5 10.28 -16.56 -46.62
C ASN A 5 10.13 -15.15 -46.05
N ASN A 6 8.90 -14.66 -46.00
CA ASN A 6 8.66 -13.34 -45.44
C ASN A 6 7.33 -13.25 -44.69
N ASP A 7 7.06 -14.21 -43.80
CA ASP A 7 5.86 -14.19 -42.93
C ASP A 7 6.17 -14.55 -41.48
N ILE A 8 7.26 -14.00 -40.92
CA ILE A 8 7.53 -14.07 -39.46
C ILE A 8 7.99 -12.69 -38.99
N VAL A 9 7.17 -11.71 -39.17
CA VAL A 9 7.28 -10.43 -38.45
C VAL A 9 5.86 -9.91 -38.35
N ASP A 10 5.26 -9.98 -37.18
CA ASP A 10 4.17 -9.14 -36.68
C ASP A 10 3.34 -9.85 -35.59
N ILE A 11 4.01 -10.53 -34.66
CA ILE A 11 3.40 -10.90 -33.37
C ILE A 11 4.32 -10.37 -32.25
N VAL A 12 4.51 -9.07 -32.28
CA VAL A 12 5.12 -8.37 -31.14
C VAL A 12 4.22 -7.18 -30.83
N ASP A 13 3.83 -7.08 -29.57
CA ASP A 13 3.30 -5.90 -28.93
C ASP A 13 1.79 -5.63 -29.03
N ASN A 14 0.98 -6.55 -28.51
CA ASN A 14 -0.14 -6.14 -27.68
C ASN A 14 0.25 -6.37 -26.20
N ILE A 15 1.22 -5.63 -25.73
CA ILE A 15 1.36 -5.37 -24.31
C ILE A 15 0.21 -4.43 -24.02
N ASP A 16 -0.89 -4.96 -23.48
CA ASP A 16 -1.94 -4.15 -22.89
C ASP A 16 -1.26 -3.21 -21.90
N ILE A 17 -1.20 -1.94 -22.25
CA ILE A 17 -0.64 -0.91 -21.35
C ILE A 17 -1.55 -0.89 -20.14
N VAL A 18 -1.06 -1.46 -19.02
CA VAL A 18 -1.82 -1.51 -17.77
C VAL A 18 -2.08 -0.09 -17.30
N ASP A 19 -3.33 0.34 -17.28
CA ASP A 19 -3.75 1.64 -16.78
C ASP A 19 -3.83 1.61 -15.24
N TYR A 20 -2.67 1.78 -14.61
CA TYR A 20 -2.58 1.80 -13.16
C TYR A 20 -3.37 2.93 -12.51
N ILE A 21 -3.54 4.07 -13.19
CA ILE A 21 -4.33 5.19 -12.69
C ILE A 21 -5.78 4.76 -12.48
N SER A 22 -6.43 4.19 -13.51
CA SER A 22 -7.80 3.68 -13.38
C SER A 22 -7.92 2.56 -12.34
N ILE A 23 -6.89 1.69 -12.23
CA ILE A 23 -6.85 0.62 -11.25
C ILE A 23 -6.85 1.19 -9.83
N TYR A 24 -5.99 2.16 -9.52
CA TYR A 24 -5.95 2.77 -8.19
C TYR A 24 -7.17 3.63 -7.89
N GLN A 25 -7.69 4.38 -8.86
CA GLN A 25 -8.97 5.09 -8.70
C GLN A 25 -10.09 4.13 -8.29
N LYS A 26 -10.15 2.96 -8.91
CA LYS A 26 -11.11 1.92 -8.54
C LYS A 26 -10.86 1.36 -7.13
N ALA A 27 -9.62 1.04 -6.79
CA ALA A 27 -9.27 0.58 -5.44
C ALA A 27 -9.63 1.61 -4.37
N TYR A 28 -9.33 2.89 -4.60
CA TYR A 28 -9.70 4.00 -3.73
C TYR A 28 -11.22 4.09 -3.55
N SER A 29 -11.99 3.99 -4.64
CA SER A 29 -13.46 4.02 -4.58
C SER A 29 -14.05 2.85 -3.80
N ILE A 30 -13.41 1.68 -3.81
CA ILE A 30 -13.83 0.50 -3.03
C ILE A 30 -13.63 0.74 -1.53
N VAL A 31 -12.52 1.32 -1.12
CA VAL A 31 -12.29 1.70 0.29
C VAL A 31 -13.24 2.82 0.68
N GLY A 32 -13.38 3.84 -0.19
CA GLY A 32 -14.24 5.00 0.02
C GLY A 32 -13.85 5.79 1.27
N ASP A 33 -14.85 6.33 1.95
CA ASP A 33 -14.70 7.16 3.16
C ASP A 33 -14.74 6.36 4.46
N LYS A 34 -14.71 5.03 4.36
CA LYS A 34 -14.75 4.17 5.55
C LYS A 34 -13.53 4.37 6.43
N THR A 35 -13.73 4.24 7.72
CA THR A 35 -12.71 4.44 8.74
C THR A 35 -12.68 3.26 9.71
N PRO A 36 -11.56 3.02 10.41
CA PRO A 36 -11.41 1.86 11.29
C PRO A 36 -12.42 1.80 12.45
N LEU A 37 -12.94 2.95 12.89
CA LEU A 37 -13.82 3.06 14.06
C LEU A 37 -15.20 3.64 13.74
N ASN A 38 -15.62 3.67 12.47
CA ASN A 38 -16.83 4.33 12.02
C ASN A 38 -16.93 5.83 12.43
N THR A 39 -15.77 6.42 12.68
CA THR A 39 -15.56 7.83 12.99
C THR A 39 -14.15 8.24 12.54
N ASP A 40 -13.84 9.53 12.54
CA ASP A 40 -12.45 9.97 12.26
C ASP A 40 -11.53 9.54 13.40
N CYS A 41 -10.76 8.47 13.18
CA CYS A 41 -9.82 7.95 14.18
C CYS A 41 -8.74 8.98 14.57
N GLY A 42 -8.45 9.95 13.71
CA GLY A 42 -7.51 11.03 13.98
C GLY A 42 -7.90 11.92 15.15
N VAL A 43 -9.18 11.94 15.52
CA VAL A 43 -9.64 12.65 16.73
C VAL A 43 -9.07 12.04 18.01
N LEU A 44 -8.84 10.71 18.03
CA LEU A 44 -8.36 10.00 19.21
C LEU A 44 -6.86 10.22 19.48
N CYS A 45 -6.07 10.46 18.44
CA CYS A 45 -4.61 10.53 18.54
C CYS A 45 -4.04 11.82 17.95
N SER A 46 -4.88 12.86 17.74
CA SER A 46 -4.47 14.11 17.09
C SER A 46 -3.78 13.90 15.73
N LYS A 47 -4.13 12.82 15.01
CA LYS A 47 -3.56 12.46 13.70
C LYS A 47 -2.05 12.20 13.71
N ILE A 48 -1.52 11.65 14.79
CA ILE A 48 -0.07 11.42 14.95
C ILE A 48 0.57 10.65 13.79
N CYS A 49 -0.18 9.77 13.11
CA CYS A 49 0.29 9.09 11.89
C CYS A 49 0.53 10.04 10.70
N CYS A 50 -0.02 11.28 10.77
CA CYS A 50 0.14 12.32 9.76
C CYS A 50 1.04 13.46 10.24
N GLU A 51 1.55 13.42 11.49
CA GLU A 51 2.32 14.51 12.07
C GLU A 51 3.79 14.44 11.61
N SER A 52 4.27 15.53 11.02
CA SER A 52 5.62 15.60 10.46
C SER A 52 6.66 16.18 11.42
N GLU A 53 6.22 16.82 12.55
CA GLU A 53 7.11 17.60 13.42
C GLU A 53 8.05 16.75 14.31
N TYR A 54 7.79 15.45 14.43
CA TYR A 54 8.54 14.56 15.34
C TYR A 54 9.61 13.72 14.66
N THR A 55 10.03 14.02 13.45
CA THR A 55 10.93 13.13 12.72
C THR A 55 12.06 13.81 12.00
N ASP A 56 13.23 13.20 12.14
CA ASP A 56 14.41 13.43 11.31
C ASP A 56 14.19 12.97 9.84
N GLY A 57 13.13 13.45 9.23
CA GLY A 57 13.04 13.53 7.78
C GLY A 57 12.33 12.43 7.02
N ASP A 58 12.11 11.22 7.53
CA ASP A 58 11.68 10.09 6.68
C ASP A 58 10.41 9.35 7.12
N ARG A 59 9.48 10.06 7.78
CA ARG A 59 8.14 9.50 8.01
C ARG A 59 7.31 9.57 6.76
N GLY A 60 6.86 8.42 6.34
CA GLY A 60 6.02 8.30 5.17
C GLY A 60 5.28 6.98 5.17
N MET A 61 4.63 6.73 4.07
CA MET A 61 3.96 5.48 3.81
C MET A 61 4.50 4.89 2.50
N PHE A 62 4.81 3.61 2.50
CA PHE A 62 5.17 2.91 1.28
C PHE A 62 3.99 2.94 0.30
N LEU A 63 4.24 3.42 -0.90
CA LEU A 63 3.27 3.31 -1.99
C LEU A 63 3.18 1.87 -2.46
N PHE A 64 2.00 1.50 -2.90
CA PHE A 64 1.84 0.29 -3.69
C PHE A 64 2.55 0.45 -5.04
N PRO A 65 2.99 -0.66 -5.69
CA PRO A 65 3.65 -0.59 -7.00
C PRO A 65 2.86 0.19 -8.04
N GLU A 66 3.51 1.11 -8.74
CA GLU A 66 2.96 1.97 -9.79
C GLU A 66 1.90 2.99 -9.28
N GLU A 67 1.66 3.06 -7.95
CA GLU A 67 0.74 4.05 -7.36
C GLU A 67 1.29 5.48 -7.46
N GLU A 68 2.61 5.66 -7.60
CA GLU A 68 3.24 6.95 -7.82
C GLU A 68 2.67 7.69 -9.03
N ARG A 69 2.16 6.98 -10.02
CA ARG A 69 1.48 7.55 -11.20
C ARG A 69 0.22 8.35 -10.86
N MET A 70 -0.35 8.14 -9.67
CA MET A 70 -1.46 8.96 -9.15
C MET A 70 -1.02 10.37 -8.76
N TYR A 71 0.30 10.64 -8.75
CA TYR A 71 0.93 11.86 -8.26
C TYR A 71 1.76 12.56 -9.33
N ASP A 72 1.45 12.38 -10.62
CA ASP A 72 2.13 13.08 -11.73
C ASP A 72 2.11 14.62 -11.52
N ASP A 73 1.00 15.15 -11.01
CA ASP A 73 0.89 16.50 -10.45
C ASP A 73 1.17 16.45 -8.94
N LEU A 74 2.43 16.36 -8.53
CA LEU A 74 2.82 16.28 -7.13
C LEU A 74 2.12 17.37 -6.29
N PRO A 75 1.21 16.98 -5.39
CA PRO A 75 0.62 17.94 -4.49
C PRO A 75 1.68 18.42 -3.49
N TYR A 76 1.61 19.71 -3.13
CA TYR A 76 2.57 20.36 -2.22
C TYR A 76 2.74 19.70 -0.85
N TRP A 77 1.85 18.77 -0.48
CA TRP A 77 1.85 18.10 0.81
C TRP A 77 2.55 16.74 0.82
N VAL A 78 2.99 16.23 -0.32
CA VAL A 78 3.70 14.94 -0.43
C VAL A 78 4.96 15.07 -1.26
N GLU A 79 6.00 14.38 -0.81
CA GLU A 79 7.24 14.17 -1.55
C GLU A 79 7.39 12.67 -1.79
N LEU A 80 7.73 12.26 -3.01
CA LEU A 80 7.99 10.86 -3.34
C LEU A 80 9.49 10.61 -3.33
N LYS A 81 9.92 9.70 -2.46
CA LYS A 81 11.33 9.31 -2.32
C LYS A 81 11.52 7.85 -2.73
N PRO A 82 12.28 7.57 -3.80
CA PRO A 82 12.74 6.22 -4.06
C PRO A 82 13.58 5.71 -2.88
N THR A 83 13.36 4.47 -2.46
CA THR A 83 14.16 3.82 -1.42
C THR A 83 15.12 2.80 -2.05
N GLU A 84 16.10 2.32 -1.27
CA GLU A 84 16.94 1.19 -1.67
C GLU A 84 16.31 -0.18 -1.36
N ILE A 85 15.07 -0.17 -0.85
CA ILE A 85 14.37 -1.39 -0.47
C ILE A 85 13.71 -1.99 -1.69
N GLU A 86 14.14 -3.19 -2.08
CA GLU A 86 13.55 -3.95 -3.18
C GLU A 86 12.45 -4.89 -2.66
N TYR A 87 11.24 -4.83 -3.23
CA TYR A 87 10.17 -5.80 -2.99
C TYR A 87 10.15 -6.93 -4.03
N ALA A 88 10.88 -6.75 -5.15
CA ALA A 88 11.11 -7.74 -6.19
C ALA A 88 12.38 -7.35 -6.96
N PRO A 89 13.05 -8.26 -7.69
CA PRO A 89 14.27 -7.96 -8.41
C PRO A 89 14.16 -6.72 -9.31
N GLY A 90 14.96 -5.68 -9.02
CA GLY A 90 14.97 -4.41 -9.73
C GLY A 90 13.74 -3.53 -9.51
N LYS A 91 12.91 -3.81 -8.50
CA LYS A 91 11.69 -3.06 -8.15
C LYS A 91 11.81 -2.48 -6.75
N ASN A 92 12.09 -1.20 -6.66
CA ASN A 92 12.25 -0.49 -5.39
C ASN A 92 10.91 0.05 -4.87
N ILE A 93 10.80 0.12 -3.56
CA ILE A 93 9.66 0.77 -2.89
C ILE A 93 9.82 2.28 -3.00
N ILE A 94 8.72 2.97 -3.24
CA ILE A 94 8.64 4.42 -3.16
C ILE A 94 7.99 4.80 -1.83
N LEU A 95 8.66 5.69 -1.09
CA LEU A 95 8.15 6.27 0.14
C LEU A 95 7.44 7.59 -0.18
N ALA A 96 6.16 7.70 0.18
CA ALA A 96 5.43 8.94 0.16
C ALA A 96 5.61 9.65 1.52
N VAL A 97 6.43 10.69 1.55
CA VAL A 97 6.67 11.51 2.74
C VAL A 97 5.63 12.62 2.77
N CYS A 98 4.83 12.67 3.83
CA CYS A 98 3.73 13.62 3.97
C CYS A 98 4.09 14.73 4.96
N ASN A 99 3.72 15.98 4.65
CA ASN A 99 3.90 17.13 5.54
C ASN A 99 2.75 17.34 6.55
N GLY A 100 1.91 16.34 6.76
CA GLY A 100 0.81 16.36 7.73
C GLY A 100 -0.49 17.03 7.23
N LYS A 101 -0.52 17.58 6.02
CA LYS A 101 -1.66 18.34 5.46
C LYS A 101 -2.22 17.69 4.19
N CYS A 102 -2.36 16.35 4.19
CA CYS A 102 -2.83 15.65 3.00
C CYS A 102 -4.29 15.95 2.68
N ASP A 103 -4.57 16.09 1.39
CA ASP A 103 -5.92 15.99 0.86
C ASP A 103 -6.40 14.53 0.98
N ARG A 104 -7.54 14.33 1.68
CA ARG A 104 -8.08 13.01 1.95
C ARG A 104 -8.41 12.24 0.66
N GLU A 105 -8.86 12.94 -0.38
CA GLU A 105 -9.20 12.33 -1.66
C GLU A 105 -7.98 11.87 -2.45
N ARG A 106 -6.83 12.47 -2.19
CA ARG A 106 -5.54 12.13 -2.83
C ARG A 106 -4.62 11.28 -1.95
N ARG A 107 -5.12 10.81 -0.81
CA ARG A 107 -4.35 9.99 0.13
C ARG A 107 -3.96 8.64 -0.48
N PRO A 108 -2.70 8.17 -0.35
CA PRO A 108 -2.27 6.86 -0.84
C PRO A 108 -3.08 5.70 -0.26
N LEU A 109 -3.15 4.60 -1.00
CA LEU A 109 -3.91 3.41 -0.59
C LEU A 109 -3.47 2.88 0.77
N ALA A 110 -2.16 2.80 1.01
CA ALA A 110 -1.63 2.35 2.30
C ALA A 110 -2.14 3.21 3.46
N CYS A 111 -2.21 4.55 3.28
CA CYS A 111 -2.81 5.44 4.29
C CYS A 111 -4.33 5.27 4.41
N ARG A 112 -5.03 4.92 3.31
CA ARG A 112 -6.49 4.70 3.31
C ARG A 112 -6.88 3.45 4.07
N ILE A 113 -6.05 2.40 3.98
CA ILE A 113 -6.31 1.12 4.65
C ILE A 113 -5.73 1.05 6.06
N PHE A 114 -4.80 1.96 6.44
CA PHE A 114 -4.24 2.00 7.79
C PHE A 114 -5.35 2.18 8.85
N PRO A 115 -5.32 1.48 9.96
CA PRO A 115 -4.26 0.69 10.58
C PRO A 115 -4.15 -0.77 10.12
N LEU A 116 -4.82 -1.15 9.03
CA LEU A 116 -4.71 -2.48 8.47
C LEU A 116 -3.63 -2.54 7.39
N ALA A 117 -3.05 -3.72 7.23
CA ALA A 117 -2.21 -4.07 6.10
C ALA A 117 -2.74 -5.34 5.41
N GLY A 118 -2.50 -5.44 4.11
CA GLY A 118 -2.65 -6.69 3.39
C GLY A 118 -1.31 -7.39 3.27
N VAL A 119 -1.31 -8.70 3.46
CA VAL A 119 -0.14 -9.56 3.27
C VAL A 119 -0.52 -10.82 2.51
N ILE A 120 0.43 -11.40 1.81
CA ILE A 120 0.29 -12.72 1.18
C ILE A 120 1.29 -13.65 1.83
N ASN A 121 0.78 -14.60 2.60
CA ASN A 121 1.60 -15.57 3.31
C ASN A 121 2.18 -16.65 2.37
N THR A 122 2.99 -17.54 2.92
CA THR A 122 3.60 -18.67 2.21
C THR A 122 2.59 -19.61 1.53
N ASP A 123 1.35 -19.68 2.03
CA ASP A 123 0.25 -20.44 1.40
C ASP A 123 -0.36 -19.69 0.21
N ASN A 124 0.21 -18.56 -0.19
CA ASN A 124 -0.28 -17.71 -1.27
C ASN A 124 -1.71 -17.16 -1.06
N LYS A 125 -2.08 -16.94 0.22
CA LYS A 125 -3.40 -16.42 0.62
C LYS A 125 -3.28 -14.98 1.11
N LEU A 126 -4.18 -14.13 0.61
CA LEU A 126 -4.34 -12.77 1.15
C LEU A 126 -4.89 -12.84 2.57
N ARG A 127 -4.21 -12.16 3.47
CA ARG A 127 -4.66 -11.92 4.84
C ARG A 127 -4.70 -10.41 5.09
N ILE A 128 -5.66 -9.99 5.90
CA ILE A 128 -5.74 -8.63 6.42
C ILE A 128 -5.32 -8.70 7.89
N ILE A 129 -4.34 -7.91 8.24
CA ILE A 129 -3.76 -7.89 9.59
C ILE A 129 -3.67 -6.47 10.11
N MET A 130 -3.43 -6.29 11.41
CA MET A 130 -3.01 -5.00 11.95
C MET A 130 -1.59 -4.70 11.48
N ASP A 131 -1.35 -3.48 11.01
CA ASP A 131 -0.02 -3.05 10.58
C ASP A 131 0.86 -2.73 11.81
N ILE A 132 1.54 -3.74 12.31
CA ILE A 132 2.34 -3.61 13.55
C ILE A 132 3.47 -2.58 13.46
N ARG A 133 3.90 -2.20 12.26
CA ARG A 133 4.88 -1.12 12.04
C ARG A 133 4.37 0.22 12.61
N GLY A 134 3.06 0.39 12.69
CA GLY A 134 2.42 1.54 13.32
C GLY A 134 2.27 1.44 14.85
N LYS A 135 2.74 0.36 15.50
CA LYS A 135 2.49 0.11 16.93
C LYS A 135 3.00 1.21 17.85
N SER A 136 4.11 1.83 17.51
CA SER A 136 4.71 2.91 18.29
C SER A 136 3.96 4.25 18.21
N MET A 137 3.08 4.42 17.22
CA MET A 137 2.41 5.70 16.98
C MET A 137 0.88 5.60 16.99
N CYS A 138 0.30 4.48 16.63
CA CYS A 138 -1.15 4.36 16.46
C CYS A 138 -1.79 3.62 17.64
N PRO A 139 -2.64 4.29 18.46
CA PRO A 139 -3.33 3.64 19.58
C PRO A 139 -4.20 2.45 19.15
N ILE A 140 -4.77 2.51 17.95
CA ILE A 140 -5.59 1.42 17.41
C ILE A 140 -4.72 0.18 17.15
N VAL A 141 -3.55 0.34 16.52
CA VAL A 141 -2.62 -0.76 16.28
C VAL A 141 -2.11 -1.36 17.59
N PHE A 142 -1.91 -0.50 18.60
CA PHE A 142 -1.43 -0.94 19.93
C PHE A 142 -2.49 -1.71 20.71
N ALA A 143 -3.76 -1.27 20.68
CA ALA A 143 -4.77 -1.71 21.63
C ALA A 143 -5.84 -2.66 21.05
N MET A 144 -5.96 -2.78 19.71
CA MET A 144 -7.06 -3.49 19.08
C MET A 144 -6.57 -4.61 18.15
N GLN A 145 -7.46 -5.58 17.93
CA GLN A 145 -7.30 -6.64 16.94
C GLN A 145 -8.18 -6.36 15.71
N VAL A 146 -7.97 -7.09 14.60
CA VAL A 146 -8.73 -6.89 13.34
C VAL A 146 -10.23 -7.09 13.51
N ASP A 147 -10.66 -8.00 14.39
CA ASP A 147 -12.06 -8.30 14.68
C ASP A 147 -12.76 -7.21 15.51
N GLU A 148 -12.01 -6.31 16.13
CA GLU A 148 -12.51 -5.14 16.84
C GLU A 148 -12.62 -3.90 15.95
N ILE A 149 -12.08 -3.95 14.73
CA ILE A 149 -12.18 -2.89 13.71
C ILE A 149 -13.57 -2.94 13.05
N ASP A 150 -14.06 -1.77 12.62
CA ASP A 150 -15.34 -1.68 11.90
C ASP A 150 -15.41 -2.68 10.74
N VAL A 151 -16.40 -3.56 10.79
CA VAL A 151 -16.56 -4.67 9.83
C VAL A 151 -16.71 -4.16 8.40
N SER A 152 -17.34 -2.99 8.19
CA SER A 152 -17.50 -2.42 6.85
C SER A 152 -16.18 -1.92 6.29
N PHE A 153 -15.31 -1.39 7.15
CA PHE A 153 -13.95 -0.99 6.80
C PHE A 153 -13.11 -2.21 6.42
N VAL A 154 -13.03 -3.24 7.27
CA VAL A 154 -12.29 -4.48 7.00
C VAL A 154 -12.75 -5.13 5.68
N LYS A 155 -14.07 -5.20 5.44
CA LYS A 155 -14.62 -5.72 4.18
C LYS A 155 -14.20 -4.88 2.97
N SER A 156 -14.19 -3.56 3.09
CA SER A 156 -13.79 -2.68 1.98
C SER A 156 -12.30 -2.80 1.66
N VAL A 157 -11.44 -2.85 2.67
CA VAL A 157 -10.00 -3.11 2.54
C VAL A 157 -9.76 -4.46 1.86
N THR A 158 -10.42 -5.52 2.36
CA THR A 158 -10.32 -6.86 1.77
C THR A 158 -10.73 -6.87 0.30
N LYS A 159 -11.82 -6.17 -0.04
CA LYS A 159 -12.32 -6.09 -1.43
C LYS A 159 -11.35 -5.32 -2.33
N ALA A 160 -10.80 -4.21 -1.86
CA ALA A 160 -9.84 -3.42 -2.62
C ALA A 160 -8.56 -4.22 -2.90
N LEU A 161 -8.01 -4.88 -1.89
CA LEU A 161 -6.80 -5.69 -2.06
C LEU A 161 -7.04 -6.93 -2.93
N LYS A 162 -8.20 -7.60 -2.81
CA LYS A 162 -8.57 -8.69 -3.74
C LYS A 162 -8.68 -8.22 -5.19
N TYR A 163 -9.17 -7.01 -5.42
CA TYR A 163 -9.24 -6.42 -6.74
C TYR A 163 -7.83 -6.20 -7.34
N LEU A 164 -6.85 -5.87 -6.49
CA LEU A 164 -5.47 -5.62 -6.89
C LEU A 164 -4.62 -6.90 -7.04
N LEU A 165 -5.03 -8.05 -6.51
CA LEU A 165 -4.25 -9.30 -6.54
C LEU A 165 -3.87 -9.83 -7.93
N PRO A 166 -4.66 -9.63 -9.01
CA PRO A 166 -4.27 -10.07 -10.34
C PRO A 166 -2.99 -9.42 -10.86
N PHE A 167 -2.59 -8.26 -10.34
CA PHE A 167 -1.40 -7.54 -10.76
C PHE A 167 -0.16 -8.10 -10.06
N ARG A 168 0.77 -8.62 -10.87
CA ARG A 168 1.94 -9.37 -10.40
C ARG A 168 2.81 -8.57 -9.43
N GLU A 169 3.05 -7.31 -9.74
CA GLU A 169 3.88 -6.42 -8.93
C GLU A 169 3.25 -6.17 -7.56
N ILE A 170 1.93 -5.96 -7.53
CA ILE A 170 1.19 -5.76 -6.27
C ILE A 170 1.21 -7.03 -5.43
N LYS A 171 1.07 -8.20 -6.06
CA LYS A 171 1.17 -9.47 -5.35
C LYS A 171 2.56 -9.67 -4.73
N ALA A 172 3.63 -9.39 -5.48
CA ALA A 172 5.01 -9.46 -4.97
C ALA A 172 5.23 -8.49 -3.79
N PHE A 173 4.72 -7.28 -3.89
CA PHE A 173 4.78 -6.29 -2.81
C PHE A 173 4.05 -6.77 -1.54
N LEU A 174 2.88 -7.41 -1.67
CA LEU A 174 2.16 -7.96 -0.51
C LEU A 174 2.86 -9.18 0.11
N GLN A 175 3.60 -9.96 -0.68
CA GLN A 175 4.47 -11.03 -0.17
C GLN A 175 5.65 -10.46 0.60
N TYR A 176 6.33 -9.47 0.03
CA TYR A 176 7.40 -8.75 0.73
C TYR A 176 6.92 -8.09 2.03
N THR A 177 5.70 -7.54 2.03
CA THR A 177 5.11 -6.96 3.24
C THR A 177 4.91 -8.00 4.34
N ASP A 178 4.58 -9.25 3.99
CA ASP A 178 4.50 -10.36 4.97
C ASP A 178 5.87 -10.66 5.59
N GLU A 179 6.91 -10.72 4.76
CA GLU A 179 8.29 -10.94 5.21
C GLU A 179 8.73 -9.82 6.17
N LEU A 180 8.56 -8.58 5.79
CA LEU A 180 8.93 -7.41 6.58
C LEU A 180 8.24 -7.38 7.95
N ILE A 181 6.94 -7.68 7.99
CA ILE A 181 6.18 -7.71 9.24
C ILE A 181 6.61 -8.87 10.14
N ASN A 182 6.93 -10.03 9.57
CA ASN A 182 7.42 -11.18 10.34
C ASN A 182 8.82 -10.92 10.92
N GLU A 183 9.69 -10.21 10.20
CA GLU A 183 11.00 -9.78 10.72
C GLU A 183 10.85 -8.82 11.90
N ASP A 184 9.99 -7.80 11.79
CA ASP A 184 9.70 -6.88 12.89
C ASP A 184 9.16 -7.59 14.13
N GLN A 185 8.29 -8.60 13.97
CA GLN A 185 7.78 -9.40 15.09
C GLN A 185 8.89 -10.20 15.76
N THR A 186 9.79 -10.78 14.98
CA THR A 186 10.91 -11.58 15.47
C THR A 186 11.85 -10.71 16.29
N ILE A 187 12.21 -9.53 15.80
CA ILE A 187 13.06 -8.57 16.51
C ILE A 187 12.41 -8.14 17.83
N ASN A 188 11.14 -7.75 17.81
CA ASN A 188 10.43 -7.33 19.01
C ASN A 188 10.37 -8.44 20.09
N ASN A 189 10.23 -9.71 19.69
CA ASN A 189 10.18 -10.84 20.62
C ASN A 189 11.55 -11.20 21.20
N MET A 190 12.66 -10.79 20.57
CA MET A 190 14.01 -11.00 21.11
C MET A 190 14.39 -10.02 22.22
N PHE A 191 13.69 -8.89 22.31
CA PHE A 191 13.97 -7.82 23.27
C PHE A 191 12.94 -7.71 24.41
N MET A 192 11.96 -8.60 24.45
CA MET A 192 11.01 -8.76 25.56
C MET A 192 11.38 -9.95 26.43
#